data_4fc57e0a47c5d00c3ccba7713e2af5e7
#
_entry.id   4fc57e0a47c5d00c3ccba7713e2af5e7
#
_cell.length_a   1.000
_cell.length_b   1.000
_cell.length_c   1.000
_cell.angle_alpha   90.00
_cell.angle_beta   90.00
_cell.angle_gamma   90.00
#
_symmetry.space_group_name_H-M   'P 1'
#
loop_
_entity.id
_entity.type
_entity.pdbx_description
1 polymer ?
#
loop_
_entity_poly.entity_id
_entity_poly.type
_entity_poly.pdbx_seq_one_letter_code
_entity_poly.pdbx_strand_id
1 'polypeptide(L)'
;MKKYNVLFNGYRRDVNKAGLPTYSGIYIVYRCTFNEEKQTVSLKELLYIGQAKNIQERISTHDKRQEFMNALNGDEQICYSYAEVKEQDLNIVENALVYAQKPRLNKDLVDSYKYEPTQFNIEGKCSLLNYTNFSIE
;
A
#
# COMPACT_ATOMS: atom_id res chain seq x y z
N MET A 1 25.09 4.71 -0.56
CA MET A 1 23.73 4.39 -1.04
C MET A 1 22.72 4.90 -0.03
N LYS A 2 21.68 5.61 -0.50
CA LYS A 2 20.63 6.09 0.37
C LYS A 2 19.76 4.92 0.86
N LYS A 3 19.22 5.04 2.06
CA LYS A 3 18.46 3.97 2.68
C LYS A 3 17.15 4.51 3.26
N TYR A 4 16.07 3.78 3.02
CA TYR A 4 14.75 4.09 3.60
C TYR A 4 14.26 2.93 4.44
N ASN A 5 13.74 3.24 5.61
CA ASN A 5 13.02 2.30 6.45
C ASN A 5 11.56 2.72 6.46
N VAL A 6 10.66 1.79 6.08
CA VAL A 6 9.24 2.08 5.95
C VAL A 6 8.47 1.10 6.83
N LEU A 7 7.72 1.63 7.80
CA LEU A 7 6.96 0.82 8.74
C LEU A 7 5.47 0.95 8.45
N PHE A 8 4.86 -0.15 8.04
CA PHE A 8 3.43 -0.20 7.76
C PHE A 8 2.62 -0.56 9.00
N ASN A 9 1.52 0.13 9.17
CA ASN A 9 0.49 -0.13 10.16
C ASN A 9 -0.75 -0.68 9.44
N GLY A 10 -1.63 -1.28 10.13
CA GLY A 10 -2.87 -1.81 9.57
C GLY A 10 -3.36 -2.99 10.39
N TYR A 11 -4.11 -3.88 9.87
CA TYR A 11 -4.84 -3.67 8.59
C TYR A 11 -6.17 -3.03 8.93
N ARG A 12 -6.58 -2.03 8.16
CA ARG A 12 -7.84 -1.31 8.41
C ARG A 12 -8.83 -1.62 7.29
N ARG A 13 -10.01 -2.12 7.66
CA ARG A 13 -11.06 -2.41 6.67
C ARG A 13 -11.64 -1.12 6.11
N ASP A 14 -12.13 -1.19 4.89
CA ASP A 14 -12.73 -0.03 4.22
C ASP A 14 -13.90 0.58 5.00
N VAL A 15 -14.69 -0.25 5.70
CA VAL A 15 -15.78 0.26 6.53
C VAL A 15 -15.30 1.18 7.65
N ASN A 16 -14.04 1.09 8.03
CA ASN A 16 -13.42 1.88 9.08
C ASN A 16 -12.45 2.94 8.54
N LYS A 17 -12.53 3.27 7.26
CA LYS A 17 -11.57 4.19 6.62
C LYS A 17 -11.57 5.60 7.21
N ALA A 18 -12.64 6.00 7.88
CA ALA A 18 -12.68 7.30 8.56
C ALA A 18 -11.63 7.41 9.67
N GLY A 19 -11.14 6.29 10.19
CA GLY A 19 -10.07 6.27 11.20
C GLY A 19 -8.65 6.21 10.63
N LEU A 20 -8.50 6.28 9.31
CA LEU A 20 -7.16 6.32 8.70
C LEU A 20 -6.43 7.61 9.09
N PRO A 21 -5.09 7.57 9.13
CA PRO A 21 -4.32 8.75 9.50
C PRO A 21 -4.38 9.83 8.43
N THR A 22 -4.13 11.07 8.85
CA THR A 22 -4.13 12.23 7.95
C THR A 22 -2.72 12.67 7.54
N TYR A 23 -1.70 11.92 7.94
CA TYR A 23 -0.32 12.23 7.55
C TYR A 23 -0.04 11.83 6.09
N SER A 24 1.08 12.32 5.57
CA SER A 24 1.56 11.91 4.25
C SER A 24 2.18 10.52 4.34
N GLY A 25 2.01 9.72 3.30
CA GLY A 25 2.58 8.39 3.32
C GLY A 25 2.25 7.54 2.12
N ILE A 26 2.57 6.27 2.27
CA ILE A 26 2.30 5.22 1.28
C ILE A 26 1.20 4.34 1.83
N TYR A 27 0.27 3.93 0.97
CA TYR A 27 -0.77 2.98 1.34
C TYR A 27 -0.77 1.78 0.41
N ILE A 28 -1.24 0.66 0.95
CA ILE A 28 -1.41 -0.59 0.21
C ILE A 28 -2.88 -0.97 0.26
N VAL A 29 -3.44 -1.35 -0.89
CA VAL A 29 -4.83 -1.80 -1.01
C VAL A 29 -4.84 -3.30 -1.21
N TYR A 30 -5.59 -4.00 -0.37
CA TYR A 30 -5.73 -5.45 -0.41
C TYR A 30 -7.18 -5.86 -0.60
N ARG A 31 -7.42 -7.02 -1.21
CA ARG A 31 -8.69 -7.72 -1.02
C ARG A 31 -8.52 -8.73 0.11
N CYS A 32 -9.54 -8.87 0.93
CA CYS A 32 -9.47 -9.70 2.13
C CYS A 32 -10.85 -10.26 2.50
N THR A 33 -10.86 -11.25 3.38
CA THR A 33 -12.07 -11.69 4.08
C THR A 33 -11.95 -11.31 5.55
N PHE A 34 -13.07 -11.11 6.21
CA PHE A 34 -13.11 -10.74 7.62
C PHE A 34 -13.81 -11.83 8.45
N ASN A 35 -13.18 -12.24 9.55
CA ASN A 35 -13.76 -13.17 10.50
C ASN A 35 -14.27 -12.36 11.70
N GLU A 36 -15.60 -12.28 11.84
CA GLU A 36 -16.23 -11.50 12.91
C GLU A 36 -15.96 -12.06 14.30
N GLU A 37 -15.93 -13.38 14.45
CA GLU A 37 -15.67 -14.00 15.76
C GLU A 37 -14.28 -13.66 16.27
N LYS A 38 -13.29 -13.78 15.41
CA LYS A 38 -11.88 -13.56 15.78
C LYS A 38 -11.42 -12.14 15.59
N GLN A 39 -12.23 -11.29 14.95
CA GLN A 39 -11.86 -9.90 14.62
C GLN A 39 -10.55 -9.85 13.85
N THR A 40 -10.39 -10.73 12.85
CA THR A 40 -9.18 -10.83 12.04
C THR A 40 -9.51 -10.75 10.55
N VAL A 41 -8.54 -10.29 9.76
CA VAL A 41 -8.64 -10.30 8.30
C VAL A 41 -7.70 -11.37 7.74
N SER A 42 -8.14 -11.98 6.63
CA SER A 42 -7.30 -12.88 5.84
C SER A 42 -7.04 -12.19 4.50
N LEU A 43 -5.80 -11.82 4.24
CA LEU A 43 -5.44 -11.13 3.00
C LEU A 43 -5.38 -12.12 1.85
N LYS A 44 -6.01 -11.79 0.74
CA LYS A 44 -6.07 -12.65 -0.44
C LYS A 44 -5.15 -12.17 -1.56
N GLU A 45 -5.05 -10.87 -1.75
CA GLU A 45 -4.20 -10.31 -2.79
C GLU A 45 -3.86 -8.86 -2.47
N LEU A 46 -2.63 -8.46 -2.77
CA LEU A 46 -2.20 -7.07 -2.75
C LEU A 46 -2.56 -6.49 -4.11
N LEU A 47 -3.48 -5.52 -4.14
CA LEU A 47 -4.03 -4.99 -5.39
C LEU A 47 -3.27 -3.77 -5.92
N TYR A 48 -2.86 -2.87 -5.03
CA TYR A 48 -2.40 -1.55 -5.45
C TYR A 48 -1.55 -0.90 -4.36
N ILE A 49 -0.55 -0.13 -4.78
CA ILE A 49 0.27 0.69 -3.89
C ILE A 49 0.20 2.13 -4.39
N GLY A 50 -0.03 3.08 -3.48
CA GLY A 50 -0.10 4.49 -3.85
C GLY A 50 0.49 5.40 -2.80
N GLN A 51 0.54 6.69 -3.13
CA GLN A 51 1.01 7.73 -2.21
C GLN A 51 -0.08 8.75 -1.96
N ALA A 52 0.01 9.44 -0.84
CA ALA A 52 -0.90 10.51 -0.50
C ALA A 52 -0.23 11.52 0.40
N LYS A 53 -0.59 12.80 0.25
CA LYS A 53 -0.22 13.83 1.22
C LYS A 53 -1.09 13.73 2.46
N ASN A 54 -2.27 13.14 2.33
CA ASN A 54 -3.20 12.86 3.41
C ASN A 54 -3.86 11.52 3.09
N ILE A 55 -3.46 10.48 3.81
CA ILE A 55 -3.90 9.10 3.54
C ILE A 55 -5.43 8.98 3.60
N GLN A 56 -6.04 9.48 4.67
CA GLN A 56 -7.49 9.38 4.85
C GLN A 56 -8.26 10.05 3.71
N GLU A 57 -7.86 11.27 3.35
CA GLU A 57 -8.51 12.01 2.29
C GLU A 57 -8.38 11.30 0.94
N ARG A 58 -7.19 10.82 0.62
CA ARG A 58 -6.94 10.13 -0.65
C ARG A 58 -7.78 8.88 -0.78
N ILE A 59 -7.83 8.06 0.27
CA ILE A 59 -8.59 6.81 0.23
C ILE A 59 -10.09 7.10 0.19
N SER A 60 -10.55 8.14 0.88
CA SER A 60 -11.97 8.50 0.88
C SER A 60 -12.48 8.96 -0.49
N THR A 61 -11.60 9.48 -1.34
CA THR A 61 -11.97 10.04 -2.65
C THR A 61 -11.22 9.38 -3.81
N HIS A 62 -10.75 8.14 -3.63
CA HIS A 62 -9.87 7.49 -4.60
C HIS A 62 -10.56 7.26 -5.94
N ASP A 63 -9.95 7.74 -7.00
CA ASP A 63 -10.49 7.62 -8.37
C ASP A 63 -10.50 6.17 -8.88
N LYS A 64 -9.68 5.29 -8.33
CA LYS A 64 -9.62 3.87 -8.71
C LYS A 64 -10.50 2.98 -7.84
N ARG A 65 -11.32 3.56 -6.97
CA ARG A 65 -12.14 2.80 -6.05
C ARG A 65 -12.98 1.72 -6.75
N GLN A 66 -13.57 2.07 -7.91
CA GLN A 66 -14.39 1.10 -8.64
C GLN A 66 -13.56 -0.08 -9.14
N GLU A 67 -12.33 0.16 -9.58
CA GLU A 67 -11.43 -0.93 -9.97
C GLU A 67 -11.14 -1.86 -8.80
N PHE A 68 -10.90 -1.29 -7.62
CA PHE A 68 -10.66 -2.09 -6.40
C PHE A 68 -11.89 -2.94 -6.07
N MET A 69 -13.08 -2.35 -6.10
CA MET A 69 -14.32 -3.07 -5.82
C MET A 69 -14.58 -4.18 -6.84
N ASN A 70 -14.28 -3.92 -8.12
CA ASN A 70 -14.44 -4.92 -9.17
C ASN A 70 -13.50 -6.12 -9.03
N ALA A 71 -12.42 -5.97 -8.28
CA ALA A 71 -11.47 -7.06 -8.05
C ALA A 71 -11.91 -8.03 -6.96
N LEU A 72 -12.95 -7.67 -6.19
CA LEU A 72 -13.42 -8.49 -5.07
C LEU A 72 -14.23 -9.69 -5.56
N ASN A 73 -14.09 -10.82 -4.88
CA ASN A 73 -14.85 -12.04 -5.14
C ASN A 73 -15.70 -12.38 -3.93
N GLY A 74 -16.98 -12.72 -4.16
CA GLY A 74 -17.86 -13.18 -3.09
C GLY A 74 -17.99 -12.18 -1.95
N ASP A 75 -17.67 -12.62 -0.75
CA ASP A 75 -17.78 -11.82 0.48
C ASP A 75 -16.52 -11.02 0.82
N GLU A 76 -15.61 -10.90 -0.14
CA GLU A 76 -14.37 -10.14 0.10
C GLU A 76 -14.63 -8.65 0.29
N GLN A 77 -13.72 -8.03 1.00
CA GLN A 77 -13.72 -6.60 1.30
C GLN A 77 -12.37 -6.02 0.95
N ILE A 78 -12.32 -4.69 0.91
CA ILE A 78 -11.05 -3.98 0.78
C ILE A 78 -10.53 -3.67 2.18
N CYS A 79 -9.22 -3.86 2.37
CA CYS A 79 -8.55 -3.35 3.54
C CYS A 79 -7.23 -2.70 3.15
N TYR A 80 -6.69 -1.90 4.07
CA TYR A 80 -5.55 -1.04 3.81
C TYR A 80 -4.46 -1.24 4.83
N SER A 81 -3.21 -1.16 4.38
CA SER A 81 -2.10 -0.83 5.27
C SER A 81 -1.52 0.51 4.85
N TYR A 82 -0.80 1.16 5.74
CA TYR A 82 -0.35 2.53 5.53
C TYR A 82 0.91 2.79 6.34
N ALA A 83 1.79 3.63 5.78
CA ALA A 83 3.05 3.98 6.41
C ALA A 83 3.29 5.47 6.27
N GLU A 84 3.74 6.12 7.34
CA GLU A 84 4.10 7.51 7.29
C GLU A 84 5.40 7.68 6.50
N VAL A 85 5.39 8.58 5.53
CA VAL A 85 6.56 8.93 4.71
C VAL A 85 6.50 10.43 4.48
N LYS A 86 7.63 11.11 4.67
CA LYS A 86 7.69 12.56 4.44
C LYS A 86 7.32 12.91 3.02
N GLU A 87 6.65 14.05 2.82
CA GLU A 87 6.21 14.47 1.48
C GLU A 87 7.34 14.46 0.46
N GLN A 88 8.52 14.92 0.85
CA GLN A 88 9.68 14.98 -0.05
C GLN A 88 10.16 13.59 -0.51
N ASP A 89 9.80 12.54 0.19
CA ASP A 89 10.23 11.17 -0.11
C ASP A 89 9.13 10.33 -0.78
N LEU A 90 7.93 10.88 -0.94
CA LEU A 90 6.79 10.10 -1.47
C LEU A 90 7.07 9.51 -2.84
N ASN A 91 7.59 10.31 -3.75
CA ASN A 91 7.79 9.85 -5.13
C ASN A 91 8.81 8.72 -5.23
N ILE A 92 9.93 8.84 -4.52
CA ILE A 92 10.96 7.80 -4.59
C ILE A 92 10.50 6.50 -3.93
N VAL A 93 9.83 6.60 -2.79
CA VAL A 93 9.35 5.40 -2.08
C VAL A 93 8.23 4.71 -2.86
N GLU A 94 7.28 5.47 -3.41
CA GLU A 94 6.21 4.90 -4.22
C GLU A 94 6.77 4.20 -5.46
N ASN A 95 7.65 4.87 -6.20
CA ASN A 95 8.23 4.28 -7.41
C ASN A 95 8.97 2.97 -7.09
N ALA A 96 9.76 2.98 -6.03
CA ALA A 96 10.50 1.79 -5.63
C ALA A 96 9.57 0.62 -5.29
N LEU A 97 8.52 0.88 -4.51
CA LEU A 97 7.61 -0.18 -4.09
C LEU A 97 6.80 -0.72 -5.27
N VAL A 98 6.26 0.15 -6.12
CA VAL A 98 5.50 -0.29 -7.30
C VAL A 98 6.40 -1.07 -8.26
N TYR A 99 7.60 -0.57 -8.51
CA TYR A 99 8.55 -1.24 -9.40
C TYR A 99 8.97 -2.62 -8.87
N ALA A 100 9.26 -2.72 -7.57
CA ALA A 100 9.70 -3.98 -6.97
C ALA A 100 8.56 -5.00 -6.83
N GLN A 101 7.38 -4.55 -6.45
CA GLN A 101 6.27 -5.43 -6.12
C GLN A 101 5.34 -5.72 -7.31
N LYS A 102 5.22 -4.79 -8.24
CA LYS A 102 4.38 -4.87 -9.45
C LYS A 102 2.93 -5.31 -9.14
N PRO A 103 2.19 -4.55 -8.32
CA PRO A 103 0.82 -4.91 -8.00
C PRO A 103 -0.06 -4.90 -9.26
N ARG A 104 -1.02 -5.82 -9.33
CA ARG A 104 -1.83 -6.06 -10.53
C ARG A 104 -2.56 -4.82 -11.03
N LEU A 105 -3.03 -3.96 -10.14
CA LEU A 105 -3.82 -2.79 -10.53
C LEU A 105 -3.01 -1.51 -10.71
N ASN A 106 -1.69 -1.54 -10.45
CA ASN A 106 -0.83 -0.42 -10.78
C ASN A 106 -0.47 -0.47 -12.27
N LYS A 107 -0.63 0.66 -12.96
CA LYS A 107 -0.29 0.78 -14.38
C LYS A 107 0.93 1.67 -14.60
N ASP A 108 1.11 2.66 -13.73
CA ASP A 108 2.26 3.56 -13.77
C ASP A 108 3.35 3.09 -12.82
N LEU A 109 4.59 3.51 -13.07
CA LEU A 109 5.76 3.26 -12.21
C LEU A 109 6.19 1.80 -12.13
N VAL A 110 5.59 0.90 -12.92
CA VAL A 110 5.88 -0.54 -12.86
C VAL A 110 7.11 -0.93 -13.67
N ASP A 111 7.48 -0.14 -14.67
CA ASP A 111 8.49 -0.53 -15.66
C ASP A 111 9.90 -0.03 -15.36
N SER A 112 10.05 0.99 -14.53
CA SER A 112 11.36 1.57 -14.25
C SER A 112 11.42 2.27 -12.91
N TYR A 113 12.63 2.29 -12.34
CA TYR A 113 12.95 3.08 -11.15
C TYR A 113 13.81 4.26 -11.60
N LYS A 114 13.36 5.48 -11.34
CA LYS A 114 13.95 6.69 -11.93
C LYS A 114 14.86 7.47 -11.00
N TYR A 115 15.32 6.86 -9.92
CA TYR A 115 16.12 7.53 -8.91
C TYR A 115 17.47 6.85 -8.74
N GLU A 116 18.31 7.43 -7.89
CA GLU A 116 19.63 6.90 -7.59
C GLU A 116 19.53 5.53 -6.92
N PRO A 117 20.59 4.71 -6.97
CA PRO A 117 20.59 3.44 -6.24
C PRO A 117 20.20 3.64 -4.78
N THR A 118 19.27 2.85 -4.30
CA THR A 118 18.65 3.03 -2.98
C THR A 118 18.33 1.67 -2.36
N GLN A 119 18.46 1.58 -1.05
CA GLN A 119 18.07 0.39 -0.30
C GLN A 119 16.81 0.67 0.49
N PHE A 120 15.90 -0.31 0.52
CA PHE A 120 14.63 -0.23 1.23
C PHE A 120 14.49 -1.38 2.22
N ASN A 121 14.05 -1.06 3.42
CA ASN A 121 13.70 -2.03 4.43
C ASN A 121 12.25 -1.77 4.84
N ILE A 122 11.36 -2.71 4.53
CA ILE A 122 9.92 -2.58 4.74
C ILE A 122 9.51 -3.51 5.88
N GLU A 123 8.85 -2.98 6.88
CA GLU A 123 8.45 -3.72 8.07
C GLU A 123 6.99 -3.47 8.43
N GLY A 124 6.47 -4.29 9.34
CA GLY A 124 5.14 -4.13 9.92
C GLY A 124 4.06 -4.88 9.18
N LYS A 125 2.90 -4.24 9.01
CA LYS A 125 1.73 -4.85 8.38
C LYS A 125 1.81 -4.74 6.87
N CYS A 126 2.66 -5.55 6.28
CA CYS A 126 2.99 -5.49 4.85
C CYS A 126 3.02 -6.89 4.21
N SER A 127 2.09 -7.76 4.61
CA SER A 127 2.01 -9.10 4.03
C SER A 127 1.79 -9.04 2.53
N LEU A 128 2.18 -10.10 1.83
CA LEU A 128 2.04 -10.28 0.40
C LEU A 128 2.93 -9.39 -0.46
N LEU A 129 3.82 -8.59 0.12
CA LEU A 129 4.89 -7.95 -0.63
C LEU A 129 5.88 -9.04 -1.09
N ASN A 130 6.32 -8.96 -2.33
CA ASN A 130 7.30 -9.91 -2.86
C ASN A 130 8.68 -9.69 -2.27
N TYR A 131 9.02 -8.44 -2.01
CA TYR A 131 10.33 -8.04 -1.48
C TYR A 131 10.14 -7.03 -0.35
N THR A 132 10.79 -7.28 0.79
CA THR A 132 10.70 -6.39 1.96
C THR A 132 12.05 -5.79 2.35
N ASN A 133 13.14 -6.43 1.96
CA ASN A 133 14.49 -5.89 2.18
C ASN A 133 15.21 -6.02 0.85
N PHE A 134 15.35 -4.91 0.15
CA PHE A 134 15.88 -4.94 -1.21
C PHE A 134 16.58 -3.63 -1.55
N SER A 135 17.43 -3.69 -2.57
CA SER A 135 18.01 -2.49 -3.14
C SER A 135 17.73 -2.45 -4.64
N ILE A 136 17.61 -1.24 -5.15
CA ILE A 136 17.46 -0.99 -6.59
C ILE A 136 18.70 -0.22 -7.03
N GLU A 137 19.45 -0.78 -7.95
CA GLU A 137 20.71 -0.21 -8.40
C GLU A 137 20.75 0.15 -9.88
#